data_93de744932d1ede081d560d8c5aa4b4e
#
_entry.id   93de744932d1ede081d560d8c5aa4b4e
#
_cell.length_a   1.000
_cell.length_b   1.000
_cell.length_c   1.000
_cell.angle_alpha   90.00
_cell.angle_beta   90.00
_cell.angle_gamma   90.00
#
_symmetry.space_group_name_H-M   'P 1'
#
loop_
_entity.id
_entity.type
_entity.pdbx_description
1 polymer ?
#
loop_
_entity_poly.entity_id
_entity_poly.type
_entity_poly.pdbx_seq_one_letter_code
_entity_poly.pdbx_strand_id
1 'polypeptide(L)'
;QFDAFVQDWKRAHEVDLSFKLTVADMQNLLVGLQRWMEQIDLGIRATTSVDRPTLEREIIDQLEESVLEEMQEAMGSFEESVRNIPEGREATHKFYVRRQIHPLVLCSPFTYRTFHKPLGYAGDYEMVNMMMRDPYEGGSLFAKLINHAFLQTAPVVAHRNRIEYLTTKIRAEAERNAMKGRRTRILNLGCGPAHEVKQFLE
;
A
#
# COMPACT_ATOMS: atom_id res chain seq x y z
N GLN A 1 -24.19 19.05 12.40
CA GLN A 1 -23.08 18.09 12.64
C GLN A 1 -23.53 16.89 13.48
N PHE A 2 -24.32 17.10 14.56
CA PHE A 2 -24.81 16.00 15.41
C PHE A 2 -25.78 15.09 14.66
N ASP A 3 -26.70 15.64 13.87
CA ASP A 3 -27.66 14.84 13.08
C ASP A 3 -26.94 13.95 12.05
N ALA A 4 -25.89 14.46 11.42
CA ALA A 4 -25.07 13.65 10.50
C ALA A 4 -24.38 12.50 11.25
N PHE A 5 -23.83 12.76 12.43
CA PHE A 5 -23.25 11.72 13.29
C PHE A 5 -24.29 10.65 13.67
N VAL A 6 -25.49 11.05 14.07
CA VAL A 6 -26.58 10.11 14.42
C VAL A 6 -27.00 9.28 13.22
N GLN A 7 -27.09 9.87 12.04
CA GLN A 7 -27.41 9.13 10.80
C GLN A 7 -26.31 8.12 10.46
N ASP A 8 -25.05 8.49 10.58
CA ASP A 8 -23.92 7.61 10.34
C ASP A 8 -23.87 6.46 11.36
N TRP A 9 -24.17 6.75 12.64
CA TRP A 9 -24.28 5.75 13.68
C TRP A 9 -25.41 4.76 13.41
N LYS A 10 -26.59 5.23 12.97
CA LYS A 10 -27.72 4.38 12.60
C LYS A 10 -27.37 3.49 11.40
N ARG A 11 -26.72 4.02 10.38
CA ARG A 11 -26.25 3.24 9.21
C ARG A 11 -25.31 2.10 9.60
N ALA A 12 -24.49 2.29 10.64
CA ALA A 12 -23.62 1.22 11.14
C ALA A 12 -24.40 -0.01 11.66
N HIS A 13 -25.66 0.14 12.06
CA HIS A 13 -26.52 -0.98 12.45
C HIS A 13 -27.05 -1.79 11.26
N GLU A 14 -27.05 -1.22 10.05
CA GLU A 14 -27.48 -1.89 8.82
C GLU A 14 -26.39 -2.78 8.20
N VAL A 15 -25.16 -2.72 8.73
CA VAL A 15 -24.04 -3.56 8.29
C VAL A 15 -24.22 -4.99 8.80
N ASP A 16 -24.00 -5.97 7.94
CA ASP A 16 -24.13 -7.38 8.28
C ASP A 16 -23.18 -7.80 9.41
N LEU A 17 -23.65 -8.68 10.29
CA LEU A 17 -22.88 -9.09 11.46
C LEU A 17 -21.58 -9.80 11.09
N SER A 18 -21.62 -10.71 10.09
CA SER A 18 -20.43 -11.42 9.60
C SER A 18 -19.38 -10.44 9.09
N PHE A 19 -19.80 -9.44 8.31
CA PHE A 19 -18.90 -8.39 7.83
C PHE A 19 -18.31 -7.56 8.97
N LYS A 20 -19.11 -7.22 9.99
CA LYS A 20 -18.62 -6.51 11.20
C LYS A 20 -17.56 -7.31 11.94
N LEU A 21 -17.76 -8.62 12.08
CA LEU A 21 -16.79 -9.49 12.77
C LEU A 21 -15.47 -9.54 11.99
N THR A 22 -15.53 -9.74 10.69
CA THR A 22 -14.32 -9.73 9.85
C THR A 22 -13.55 -8.40 9.93
N VAL A 23 -14.27 -7.27 9.90
CA VAL A 23 -13.64 -5.95 10.05
C VAL A 23 -13.08 -5.74 11.45
N ALA A 24 -13.75 -6.25 12.49
CA ALA A 24 -13.28 -6.18 13.87
C ALA A 24 -12.01 -7.02 14.08
N ASP A 25 -11.92 -8.21 13.48
CA ASP A 25 -10.73 -9.07 13.53
C ASP A 25 -9.55 -8.38 12.85
N MET A 26 -9.75 -7.83 11.65
CA MET A 26 -8.73 -7.03 10.96
C MET A 26 -8.29 -5.80 11.78
N GLN A 27 -9.24 -5.10 12.41
CA GLN A 27 -8.95 -3.97 13.29
C GLN A 27 -8.12 -4.40 14.50
N ASN A 28 -8.47 -5.51 15.12
CA ASN A 28 -7.76 -6.06 16.28
C ASN A 28 -6.33 -6.45 15.93
N LEU A 29 -6.11 -7.09 14.79
CA LEU A 29 -4.78 -7.40 14.27
C LEU A 29 -3.95 -6.10 14.13
N LEU A 30 -4.47 -5.10 13.42
CA LEU A 30 -3.74 -3.84 13.17
C LEU A 30 -3.48 -3.05 14.45
N VAL A 31 -4.44 -2.98 15.38
CA VAL A 31 -4.27 -2.30 16.69
C VAL A 31 -3.27 -3.04 17.56
N GLY A 32 -3.32 -4.37 17.57
CA GLY A 32 -2.36 -5.20 18.30
C GLY A 32 -0.94 -4.99 17.79
N LEU A 33 -0.78 -5.03 16.46
CA LEU A 33 0.48 -4.78 15.78
C LEU A 33 1.01 -3.36 16.04
N GLN A 34 0.14 -2.34 15.98
CA GLN A 34 0.51 -0.96 16.28
C GLN A 34 1.07 -0.82 17.69
N ARG A 35 0.36 -1.34 18.70
CA ARG A 35 0.80 -1.28 20.11
C ARG A 35 2.13 -1.97 20.33
N TRP A 36 2.29 -3.13 19.72
CA TRP A 36 3.54 -3.89 19.83
C TRP A 36 4.72 -3.12 19.18
N MET A 37 4.51 -2.56 17.98
CA MET A 37 5.53 -1.75 17.31
C MET A 37 5.85 -0.45 18.06
N GLU A 38 4.89 0.15 18.75
CA GLU A 38 5.13 1.31 19.62
C GLU A 38 6.04 0.95 20.81
N GLN A 39 5.89 -0.23 21.38
CA GLN A 39 6.78 -0.70 22.46
C GLN A 39 8.21 -0.91 21.95
N ILE A 40 8.37 -1.50 20.77
CA ILE A 40 9.69 -1.65 20.12
C ILE A 40 10.31 -0.28 19.85
N ASP A 41 9.54 0.66 19.29
CA ASP A 41 10.02 2.02 18.98
C ASP A 41 10.48 2.76 20.25
N LEU A 42 9.79 2.60 21.37
CA LEU A 42 10.23 3.12 22.67
C LEU A 42 11.57 2.51 23.10
N GLY A 43 11.75 1.20 22.93
CA GLY A 43 13.02 0.51 23.20
C GLY A 43 14.18 1.04 22.36
N ILE A 44 13.94 1.25 21.05
CA ILE A 44 14.93 1.83 20.13
C ILE A 44 15.32 3.24 20.57
N ARG A 45 14.34 4.07 20.94
CA ARG A 45 14.58 5.46 21.40
C ARG A 45 15.39 5.54 22.69
N ALA A 46 15.30 4.53 23.53
CA ALA A 46 16.09 4.44 24.77
C ALA A 46 17.54 4.04 24.52
N THR A 47 17.89 3.55 23.33
CA THR A 47 19.22 3.08 22.97
C THR A 47 20.01 4.19 22.27
N THR A 48 21.08 4.68 22.88
CA THR A 48 21.83 5.87 22.42
C THR A 48 22.93 5.59 21.38
N SER A 49 23.26 4.33 21.09
CA SER A 49 24.46 3.94 20.32
C SER A 49 24.19 3.23 18.99
N VAL A 50 22.96 3.19 18.53
CA VAL A 50 22.57 2.42 17.32
C VAL A 50 22.13 3.36 16.21
N ASP A 51 22.54 3.04 14.96
CA ASP A 51 21.97 3.65 13.77
C ASP A 51 20.48 3.26 13.65
N ARG A 52 19.65 4.17 14.11
CA ARG A 52 18.19 3.97 14.18
C ARG A 52 17.56 3.57 12.84
N PRO A 53 17.85 4.22 11.71
CA PRO A 53 17.28 3.83 10.42
C PRO A 53 17.62 2.40 10.02
N THR A 54 18.84 1.96 10.26
CA THR A 54 19.27 0.58 9.97
C THR A 54 18.55 -0.42 10.86
N LEU A 55 18.47 -0.17 12.17
CA LEU A 55 17.76 -1.04 13.09
C LEU A 55 16.26 -1.15 12.79
N GLU A 56 15.62 -0.04 12.43
CA GLU A 56 14.20 -0.03 12.05
C GLU A 56 13.95 -0.89 10.79
N ARG A 57 14.86 -0.87 9.81
CA ARG A 57 14.79 -1.73 8.62
C ARG A 57 14.96 -3.20 8.97
N GLU A 58 15.99 -3.54 9.73
CA GLU A 58 16.24 -4.91 10.17
C GLU A 58 15.04 -5.51 10.91
N ILE A 59 14.39 -4.73 11.77
CA ILE A 59 13.19 -5.17 12.47
C ILE A 59 12.03 -5.42 11.50
N ILE A 60 11.81 -4.53 10.54
CA ILE A 60 10.74 -4.69 9.55
C ILE A 60 11.01 -5.91 8.67
N ASP A 61 12.25 -6.10 8.21
CA ASP A 61 12.64 -7.23 7.37
C ASP A 61 12.47 -8.57 8.10
N GLN A 62 12.76 -8.62 9.40
CA GLN A 62 12.52 -9.81 10.21
C GLN A 62 11.03 -10.15 10.40
N LEU A 63 10.17 -9.16 10.33
CA LEU A 63 8.73 -9.30 10.52
C LEU A 63 7.97 -9.46 9.20
N GLU A 64 8.61 -9.16 8.07
CA GLU A 64 7.96 -9.06 6.77
C GLU A 64 7.10 -10.28 6.45
N GLU A 65 7.70 -11.47 6.48
CA GLU A 65 7.04 -12.72 6.09
C GLU A 65 5.80 -12.97 6.95
N SER A 66 5.96 -12.95 8.28
CA SER A 66 4.87 -13.22 9.21
C SER A 66 3.75 -12.17 9.14
N VAL A 67 4.11 -10.88 9.00
CA VAL A 67 3.11 -9.81 8.91
C VAL A 67 2.38 -9.87 7.58
N LEU A 68 3.06 -10.16 6.47
CA LEU A 68 2.42 -10.30 5.17
C LEU A 68 1.47 -11.50 5.14
N GLU A 69 1.82 -12.62 5.74
CA GLU A 69 0.98 -13.81 5.83
C GLU A 69 -0.33 -13.50 6.58
N GLU A 70 -0.24 -12.94 7.78
CA GLU A 70 -1.40 -12.55 8.58
C GLU A 70 -2.27 -11.49 7.88
N MET A 71 -1.65 -10.51 7.24
CA MET A 71 -2.38 -9.50 6.47
C MET A 71 -3.07 -10.11 5.25
N GLN A 72 -2.47 -11.07 4.56
CA GLN A 72 -3.09 -11.77 3.41
C GLN A 72 -4.27 -12.62 3.85
N GLU A 73 -4.17 -13.32 4.97
CA GLU A 73 -5.28 -14.10 5.54
C GLU A 73 -6.45 -13.19 5.92
N ALA A 74 -6.18 -12.08 6.63
CA ALA A 74 -7.18 -11.09 6.98
C ALA A 74 -7.85 -10.46 5.74
N MET A 75 -7.08 -10.17 4.70
CA MET A 75 -7.60 -9.65 3.43
C MET A 75 -8.44 -10.70 2.69
N GLY A 76 -8.03 -11.96 2.68
CA GLY A 76 -8.82 -13.06 2.08
C GLY A 76 -10.19 -13.21 2.74
N SER A 77 -10.22 -13.21 4.07
CA SER A 77 -11.47 -13.24 4.85
C SER A 77 -12.34 -12.01 4.57
N PHE A 78 -11.72 -10.84 4.44
CA PHE A 78 -12.41 -9.60 4.10
C PHE A 78 -13.01 -9.65 2.69
N GLU A 79 -12.25 -10.10 1.69
CA GLU A 79 -12.76 -10.25 0.31
C GLU A 79 -13.94 -11.22 0.23
N GLU A 80 -13.90 -12.32 0.98
CA GLU A 80 -15.03 -13.25 1.06
C GLU A 80 -16.24 -12.58 1.67
N SER A 81 -16.08 -11.83 2.75
CA SER A 81 -17.18 -11.10 3.39
C SER A 81 -17.79 -10.02 2.46
N VAL A 82 -16.96 -9.38 1.63
CA VAL A 82 -17.40 -8.39 0.64
C VAL A 82 -18.26 -9.02 -0.46
N ARG A 83 -17.94 -10.24 -0.91
CA ARG A 83 -18.73 -10.97 -1.93
C ARG A 83 -20.14 -11.28 -1.45
N ASN A 84 -20.33 -11.37 -0.15
CA ASN A 84 -21.61 -11.71 0.47
C ASN A 84 -22.48 -10.48 0.81
N ILE A 85 -22.02 -9.26 0.48
CA ILE A 85 -22.78 -8.03 0.73
C ILE A 85 -24.01 -7.99 -0.20
N PRO A 86 -25.24 -7.81 0.35
CA PRO A 86 -26.44 -7.67 -0.47
C PRO A 86 -26.37 -6.46 -1.39
N GLU A 87 -26.92 -6.59 -2.60
CA GLU A 87 -27.01 -5.51 -3.58
C GLU A 87 -27.66 -4.25 -2.96
N GLY A 88 -27.04 -3.09 -3.22
CA GLY A 88 -27.51 -1.78 -2.70
C GLY A 88 -27.01 -1.44 -1.30
N ARG A 89 -26.30 -2.34 -0.60
CA ARG A 89 -25.72 -2.09 0.74
C ARG A 89 -24.22 -1.79 0.73
N GLU A 90 -23.57 -1.79 -0.42
CA GLU A 90 -22.11 -1.62 -0.56
C GLU A 90 -21.63 -0.28 0.03
N ALA A 91 -22.41 0.80 -0.15
CA ALA A 91 -22.05 2.11 0.35
C ALA A 91 -21.97 2.14 1.89
N THR A 92 -22.91 1.48 2.57
CA THR A 92 -22.97 1.38 4.04
C THR A 92 -21.79 0.56 4.59
N HIS A 93 -21.51 -0.60 3.98
CA HIS A 93 -20.38 -1.47 4.34
C HIS A 93 -19.04 -0.77 4.09
N LYS A 94 -18.90 -0.10 2.94
CA LYS A 94 -17.72 0.69 2.61
C LYS A 94 -17.47 1.84 3.59
N PHE A 95 -18.52 2.53 4.02
CA PHE A 95 -18.42 3.57 5.04
C PHE A 95 -17.95 2.97 6.38
N TYR A 96 -18.53 1.84 6.78
CA TYR A 96 -18.17 1.17 8.02
C TYR A 96 -16.69 0.76 8.04
N VAL A 97 -16.21 0.01 7.04
CA VAL A 97 -14.81 -0.43 6.99
C VAL A 97 -13.83 0.74 6.96
N ARG A 98 -14.15 1.79 6.22
CA ARG A 98 -13.32 3.00 6.19
C ARG A 98 -13.16 3.62 7.56
N ARG A 99 -14.25 3.72 8.31
CA ARG A 99 -14.23 4.27 9.66
C ARG A 99 -13.37 3.45 10.63
N GLN A 100 -13.36 2.12 10.48
CA GLN A 100 -12.62 1.22 11.38
C GLN A 100 -11.14 1.08 10.97
N ILE A 101 -10.85 0.97 9.69
CA ILE A 101 -9.52 0.58 9.19
C ILE A 101 -8.67 1.78 8.74
N HIS A 102 -9.27 2.82 8.13
CA HIS A 102 -8.49 3.96 7.63
C HIS A 102 -7.60 4.64 8.69
N PRO A 103 -8.06 4.86 9.94
CA PRO A 103 -7.18 5.45 10.97
C PRO A 103 -5.90 4.67 11.21
N LEU A 104 -5.91 3.35 10.95
CA LEU A 104 -4.78 2.46 11.18
C LEU A 104 -3.85 2.34 9.96
N VAL A 105 -4.39 2.42 8.75
CA VAL A 105 -3.58 2.21 7.52
C VAL A 105 -3.16 3.51 6.82
N LEU A 106 -3.90 4.61 7.01
CA LEU A 106 -3.54 5.90 6.40
C LEU A 106 -2.35 6.61 7.07
N CYS A 107 -1.76 6.02 8.09
CA CYS A 107 -0.45 6.43 8.60
C CYS A 107 0.69 6.12 7.62
N SER A 108 0.50 5.18 6.69
CA SER A 108 1.43 4.90 5.59
C SER A 108 1.33 6.01 4.53
N PRO A 109 2.45 6.62 4.11
CA PRO A 109 2.46 7.62 3.05
C PRO A 109 1.88 7.10 1.73
N PHE A 110 2.17 5.85 1.37
CA PHE A 110 1.66 5.23 0.14
C PHE A 110 0.13 5.04 0.17
N THR A 111 -0.40 4.45 1.25
CA THR A 111 -1.85 4.25 1.39
C THR A 111 -2.59 5.57 1.49
N TYR A 112 -2.03 6.54 2.21
CA TYR A 112 -2.58 7.90 2.29
C TYR A 112 -2.73 8.52 0.90
N ARG A 113 -1.67 8.49 0.09
CA ARG A 113 -1.68 9.04 -1.26
C ARG A 113 -2.65 8.30 -2.18
N THR A 114 -2.66 6.97 -2.11
CA THR A 114 -3.58 6.12 -2.88
C THR A 114 -5.03 6.45 -2.60
N PHE A 115 -5.36 6.74 -1.35
CA PHE A 115 -6.72 7.09 -0.94
C PHE A 115 -7.09 8.53 -1.31
N HIS A 116 -6.26 9.51 -0.96
CA HIS A 116 -6.58 10.94 -1.12
C HIS A 116 -6.40 11.45 -2.55
N LYS A 117 -5.55 10.80 -3.36
CA LYS A 117 -5.28 11.18 -4.76
C LYS A 117 -5.06 12.69 -4.92
N PRO A 118 -4.02 13.26 -4.30
CA PRO A 118 -3.85 14.72 -4.20
C PRO A 118 -3.74 15.42 -5.56
N LEU A 119 -3.41 14.71 -6.64
CA LEU A 119 -3.41 15.22 -8.01
C LEU A 119 -4.77 15.12 -8.71
N GLY A 120 -5.81 14.58 -8.03
CA GLY A 120 -7.18 14.55 -8.52
C GLY A 120 -7.49 13.45 -9.55
N TYR A 121 -6.57 12.54 -9.86
CA TYR A 121 -6.77 11.46 -10.84
C TYR A 121 -6.20 10.12 -10.38
N ALA A 122 -6.72 9.02 -10.95
CA ALA A 122 -6.38 7.66 -10.53
C ALA A 122 -4.95 7.23 -10.93
N GLY A 123 -4.38 7.82 -11.97
CA GLY A 123 -3.05 7.51 -12.49
C GLY A 123 -1.93 8.38 -11.93
N ASP A 124 -2.04 8.78 -10.65
CA ASP A 124 -1.05 9.62 -9.97
C ASP A 124 0.37 9.06 -10.12
N TYR A 125 1.19 9.75 -10.92
CA TYR A 125 2.56 9.32 -11.24
C TYR A 125 3.46 9.22 -10.00
N GLU A 126 3.20 10.01 -8.97
CA GLU A 126 3.97 9.95 -7.74
C GLU A 126 3.72 8.65 -6.96
N MET A 127 2.55 8.01 -7.12
CA MET A 127 2.35 6.65 -6.61
C MET A 127 3.34 5.67 -7.23
N VAL A 128 3.61 5.81 -8.53
CA VAL A 128 4.60 4.96 -9.23
C VAL A 128 6.01 5.24 -8.70
N ASN A 129 6.36 6.50 -8.44
CA ASN A 129 7.62 6.85 -7.80
C ASN A 129 7.75 6.20 -6.41
N MET A 130 6.69 6.22 -5.60
CA MET A 130 6.67 5.59 -4.28
C MET A 130 6.84 4.08 -4.35
N MET A 131 6.33 3.42 -5.40
CA MET A 131 6.53 1.97 -5.63
C MET A 131 7.98 1.62 -5.95
N MET A 132 8.76 2.57 -6.49
CA MET A 132 10.13 2.37 -6.97
C MET A 132 11.22 2.85 -6.01
N ARG A 133 10.85 3.59 -4.95
CA ARG A 133 11.80 4.12 -3.99
C ARG A 133 11.79 3.35 -2.67
N ASP A 134 12.42 3.91 -1.64
CA ASP A 134 12.54 3.32 -0.30
C ASP A 134 11.16 2.91 0.28
N PRO A 135 10.92 1.61 0.55
CA PRO A 135 9.65 1.15 1.10
C PRO A 135 9.46 1.49 2.59
N TYR A 136 10.53 1.89 3.30
CA TYR A 136 10.53 2.15 4.75
C TYR A 136 10.15 3.59 5.10
N GLU A 137 9.25 4.20 4.34
CA GLU A 137 8.73 5.54 4.60
C GLU A 137 7.60 5.50 5.64
N GLY A 138 7.63 6.44 6.59
CA GLY A 138 6.58 6.59 7.60
C GLY A 138 7.05 7.36 8.83
N GLY A 139 6.09 7.95 9.56
CA GLY A 139 6.36 8.76 10.75
C GLY A 139 6.61 7.95 12.03
N SER A 140 6.35 6.65 12.03
CA SER A 140 6.58 5.70 13.14
C SER A 140 7.00 4.35 12.58
N LEU A 141 7.54 3.49 13.45
CA LEU A 141 7.92 2.12 13.07
C LEU A 141 6.71 1.34 12.51
N PHE A 142 5.54 1.49 13.14
CA PHE A 142 4.29 0.91 12.62
C PHE A 142 3.92 1.47 11.24
N ALA A 143 4.00 2.79 11.04
CA ALA A 143 3.69 3.39 9.74
C ALA A 143 4.63 2.90 8.63
N LYS A 144 5.91 2.71 8.94
CA LYS A 144 6.91 2.14 8.02
C LYS A 144 6.60 0.69 7.68
N LEU A 145 6.23 -0.12 8.68
CA LEU A 145 5.82 -1.51 8.48
C LEU A 145 4.58 -1.62 7.58
N ILE A 146 3.55 -0.80 7.85
CA ILE A 146 2.34 -0.75 7.01
C ILE A 146 2.67 -0.28 5.60
N ASN A 147 3.54 0.73 5.44
CA ASN A 147 3.98 1.20 4.13
C ASN A 147 4.71 0.10 3.35
N HIS A 148 5.65 -0.56 4.00
CA HIS A 148 6.40 -1.69 3.43
C HIS A 148 5.46 -2.81 3.00
N ALA A 149 4.55 -3.26 3.88
CA ALA A 149 3.61 -4.33 3.60
C ALA A 149 2.69 -4.02 2.40
N PHE A 150 2.14 -2.81 2.31
CA PHE A 150 1.33 -2.41 1.16
C PHE A 150 2.13 -2.34 -0.14
N LEU A 151 3.40 -1.98 -0.07
CA LEU A 151 4.29 -1.97 -1.24
C LEU A 151 4.71 -3.38 -1.70
N GLN A 152 4.46 -4.43 -0.92
CA GLN A 152 4.64 -5.84 -1.32
C GLN A 152 3.38 -6.49 -1.89
N THR A 153 2.27 -5.77 -1.95
CA THR A 153 1.02 -6.30 -2.52
C THR A 153 1.15 -6.59 -4.02
N ALA A 154 0.41 -7.60 -4.49
CA ALA A 154 0.47 -8.06 -5.87
C ALA A 154 0.29 -6.95 -6.93
N PRO A 155 -0.60 -5.94 -6.78
CA PRO A 155 -0.71 -4.84 -7.74
C PRO A 155 0.57 -4.00 -7.84
N VAL A 156 1.27 -3.77 -6.71
CA VAL A 156 2.53 -3.01 -6.68
C VAL A 156 3.66 -3.80 -7.32
N VAL A 157 3.79 -5.08 -6.96
CA VAL A 157 4.76 -5.99 -7.57
C VAL A 157 4.55 -6.07 -9.09
N ALA A 158 3.31 -6.18 -9.55
CA ALA A 158 2.98 -6.17 -10.97
C ALA A 158 3.41 -4.87 -11.68
N HIS A 159 3.35 -3.72 -11.01
CA HIS A 159 3.85 -2.45 -11.54
C HIS A 159 5.37 -2.45 -11.70
N ARG A 160 6.12 -2.94 -10.70
CA ARG A 160 7.59 -3.08 -10.77
C ARG A 160 7.98 -4.01 -11.92
N ASN A 161 7.37 -5.19 -11.99
CA ASN A 161 7.62 -6.17 -13.05
C ASN A 161 7.32 -5.60 -14.45
N ARG A 162 6.27 -4.77 -14.57
CA ARG A 162 5.97 -4.08 -15.82
C ARG A 162 7.08 -3.12 -16.25
N ILE A 163 7.66 -2.37 -15.34
CA ILE A 163 8.76 -1.45 -15.60
C ILE A 163 9.98 -2.24 -16.12
N GLU A 164 10.36 -3.31 -15.42
CA GLU A 164 11.47 -4.19 -15.82
C GLU A 164 11.23 -4.83 -17.19
N TYR A 165 10.01 -5.34 -17.40
CA TYR A 165 9.62 -5.92 -18.68
C TYR A 165 9.75 -4.92 -19.83
N LEU A 166 9.24 -3.69 -19.65
CA LEU A 166 9.31 -2.64 -20.66
C LEU A 166 10.76 -2.20 -20.92
N THR A 167 11.57 -2.04 -19.87
CA THR A 167 13.02 -1.75 -20.00
C THR A 167 13.72 -2.81 -20.86
N THR A 168 13.47 -4.08 -20.59
CA THR A 168 14.02 -5.21 -21.36
C THR A 168 13.57 -5.16 -22.82
N LYS A 169 12.29 -4.87 -23.07
CA LYS A 169 11.77 -4.74 -24.46
C LYS A 169 12.36 -3.57 -25.21
N ILE A 170 12.52 -2.41 -24.56
CA ILE A 170 13.16 -1.23 -25.14
C ILE A 170 14.61 -1.54 -25.50
N ARG A 171 15.36 -2.19 -24.61
CA ARG A 171 16.77 -2.59 -24.83
C ARG A 171 16.89 -3.53 -26.04
N ALA A 172 16.08 -4.59 -26.08
CA ALA A 172 16.10 -5.55 -27.18
C ALA A 172 15.77 -4.89 -28.55
N GLU A 173 14.81 -3.96 -28.57
CA GLU A 173 14.48 -3.24 -29.81
C GLU A 173 15.55 -2.25 -30.21
N ALA A 174 16.21 -1.59 -29.26
CA ALA A 174 17.36 -0.70 -29.54
C ALA A 174 18.53 -1.48 -30.13
N GLU A 175 18.85 -2.65 -29.58
CA GLU A 175 19.88 -3.54 -30.12
C GLU A 175 19.56 -4.02 -31.56
N ARG A 176 18.31 -4.44 -31.77
CA ARG A 176 17.84 -4.84 -33.12
C ARG A 176 17.99 -3.73 -34.17
N ASN A 177 17.67 -2.48 -33.76
CA ASN A 177 17.84 -1.33 -34.64
C ASN A 177 19.32 -1.01 -34.90
N ALA A 178 20.15 -1.08 -33.84
CA ALA A 178 21.60 -0.86 -33.97
C ALA A 178 22.26 -1.87 -34.91
N MET A 179 21.89 -3.16 -34.84
CA MET A 179 22.37 -4.19 -35.78
C MET A 179 21.99 -3.88 -37.26
N LYS A 180 20.92 -3.13 -37.49
CA LYS A 180 20.47 -2.69 -38.80
C LYS A 180 21.00 -1.30 -39.21
N GLY A 181 21.92 -0.72 -38.42
CA GLY A 181 22.45 0.63 -38.63
C GLY A 181 21.39 1.73 -38.45
N ARG A 182 20.31 1.47 -37.73
CA ARG A 182 19.20 2.41 -37.53
C ARG A 182 19.27 3.04 -36.15
N ARG A 183 18.90 4.31 -36.04
CA ARG A 183 18.69 4.97 -34.76
C ARG A 183 17.33 4.54 -34.16
N THR A 184 17.33 4.16 -32.89
CA THR A 184 16.09 3.93 -32.15
C THR A 184 15.46 5.26 -31.77
N ARG A 185 14.16 5.38 -32.00
CA ARG A 185 13.32 6.50 -31.54
C ARG A 185 12.22 5.94 -30.63
N ILE A 186 12.11 6.49 -29.46
CA ILE A 186 11.09 6.07 -28.45
C ILE A 186 10.05 7.17 -28.35
N LEU A 187 8.77 6.84 -28.55
CA LEU A 187 7.63 7.69 -28.24
C LEU A 187 6.87 7.05 -27.10
N ASN A 188 6.83 7.72 -25.96
CA ASN A 188 6.11 7.25 -24.78
C ASN A 188 4.90 8.17 -24.54
N LEU A 189 3.69 7.59 -24.60
CA LEU A 189 2.42 8.30 -24.37
C LEU A 189 1.92 8.00 -22.96
N GLY A 190 1.54 9.05 -22.21
CA GLY A 190 1.08 8.90 -20.82
C GLY A 190 2.17 8.33 -19.90
N CYS A 191 3.42 8.76 -20.12
CA CYS A 191 4.62 8.15 -19.57
C CYS A 191 4.71 8.16 -18.04
N GLY A 192 3.94 9.00 -17.33
CA GLY A 192 4.13 9.19 -15.90
C GLY A 192 5.59 9.55 -15.58
N PRO A 193 6.25 8.85 -14.63
CA PRO A 193 7.67 9.09 -14.33
C PRO A 193 8.64 8.45 -15.32
N ALA A 194 8.18 7.63 -16.27
CA ALA A 194 8.97 6.97 -17.32
C ALA A 194 10.18 6.18 -16.77
N HIS A 195 10.03 5.45 -15.68
CA HIS A 195 11.11 4.67 -15.07
C HIS A 195 11.74 3.67 -16.03
N GLU A 196 10.96 3.05 -16.91
CA GLU A 196 11.45 2.13 -17.95
C GLU A 196 12.40 2.79 -18.94
N VAL A 197 12.16 4.06 -19.26
CA VAL A 197 13.05 4.84 -20.15
C VAL A 197 14.31 5.26 -19.38
N LYS A 198 14.15 5.70 -18.13
CA LYS A 198 15.28 6.05 -17.27
C LYS A 198 16.24 4.87 -17.09
N GLN A 199 15.72 3.69 -16.71
CA GLN A 199 16.52 2.47 -16.57
C GLN A 199 17.17 1.99 -17.87
N PHE A 200 16.57 2.29 -19.01
CA PHE A 200 17.17 1.99 -20.32
C PHE A 200 18.36 2.89 -20.63
N LEU A 201 18.34 4.15 -20.19
CA LEU A 201 19.39 5.14 -20.46
C LEU A 201 20.57 5.05 -19.48
N GLU A 202 20.39 4.41 -18.33
CA GLU A 202 21.45 4.08 -17.35
C GLU A 202 22.26 2.85 -17.80
#